data_82f59fc6b50a1835360b0e933f466e5b
#
_entry.id   82f59fc6b50a1835360b0e933f466e5b
#
_cell.length_a   1.000
_cell.length_b   1.000
_cell.length_c   1.000
_cell.angle_alpha   90.00
_cell.angle_beta   90.00
_cell.angle_gamma   90.00
#
_symmetry.space_group_name_H-M   'P 1'
#
loop_
_entity.id
_entity.type
_entity.pdbx_description
1 polymer ?
#
loop_
_entity_poly.entity_id
_entity_poly.type
_entity_poly.pdbx_seq_one_letter_code
_entity_poly.pdbx_strand_id
1 'polypeptide(L)'
;TFGGGTVRPEFEILTGMTTSMLPSGNVPYQQYVFNNIYSYAREFKNQGYDTIGIHTYQKEFYERDRAYPLLGFDEMLGEYDLHAEQHFNSGPFLTDESLVEEIMYQLEQPHEKGVFIQGITMENHGLYLNKFDPSEWNIDFTSDALSEEESNLLHNYCKGVSDSDAQLGRLYEYVMKREKPTVVLWYGDHLPTLGNDFGVYASTGTITSTTAANWTEAEKYQMFSTPYVVFSNYDTGHEYRADGTPVSPYLLTALMYDYIGAPE
;
A
#
# COMPACT_ATOMS: atom_id res chain seq x y z
N THR A 1 8.94 1.27 6.84
CA THR A 1 8.04 2.44 6.93
C THR A 1 8.15 3.08 8.30
N PHE A 2 8.26 4.39 8.39
CA PHE A 2 8.52 5.08 9.65
C PHE A 2 7.21 5.61 10.25
N GLY A 3 6.94 5.24 11.51
CA GLY A 3 5.94 5.89 12.34
C GLY A 3 4.47 5.54 12.08
N GLY A 4 4.16 4.56 11.22
CA GLY A 4 2.78 4.22 10.86
C GLY A 4 2.07 5.35 10.09
N GLY A 5 0.85 5.07 9.64
CA GLY A 5 0.03 6.02 8.89
C GLY A 5 0.37 6.07 7.40
N THR A 6 -0.52 5.49 6.60
CA THR A 6 -0.43 5.29 5.14
C THR A 6 0.09 6.50 4.36
N VAL A 7 -0.33 7.68 4.74
CA VAL A 7 -0.04 8.93 4.01
C VAL A 7 1.46 9.30 3.98
N ARG A 8 2.26 8.86 4.96
CA ARG A 8 3.70 9.16 4.98
C ARG A 8 4.48 8.33 3.96
N PRO A 9 4.44 6.99 4.00
CA PRO A 9 5.08 6.20 2.95
C PRO A 9 4.49 6.47 1.56
N GLU A 10 3.19 6.72 1.45
CA GLU A 10 2.56 7.13 0.20
C GLU A 10 3.18 8.42 -0.38
N PHE A 11 3.31 9.46 0.45
CA PHE A 11 3.98 10.70 0.05
C PHE A 11 5.45 10.47 -0.33
N GLU A 12 6.18 9.68 0.46
CA GLU A 12 7.59 9.35 0.19
C GLU A 12 7.76 8.64 -1.15
N ILE A 13 6.92 7.65 -1.43
CA ILE A 13 6.96 6.87 -2.69
C ILE A 13 6.60 7.74 -3.89
N LEU A 14 5.58 8.58 -3.76
CA LEU A 14 5.13 9.45 -4.84
C LEU A 14 6.08 10.62 -5.14
N THR A 15 6.83 11.10 -4.16
CA THR A 15 7.65 12.32 -4.32
C THR A 15 9.15 12.08 -4.30
N GLY A 16 9.63 10.94 -3.79
CA GLY A 16 11.03 10.71 -3.51
C GLY A 16 11.57 11.53 -2.31
N MET A 17 10.70 12.17 -1.52
CA MET A 17 11.07 13.02 -0.39
C MET A 17 10.83 12.29 0.93
N THR A 18 11.85 12.24 1.79
CA THR A 18 11.68 11.62 3.11
C THR A 18 10.80 12.45 4.05
N THR A 19 9.93 11.78 4.80
CA THR A 19 9.15 12.39 5.88
C THR A 19 9.82 12.29 7.25
N SER A 20 11.04 11.75 7.33
CA SER A 20 11.75 11.55 8.61
C SER A 20 12.00 12.83 9.39
N MET A 21 12.06 13.98 8.71
CA MET A 21 12.25 15.28 9.31
C MET A 21 10.96 15.96 9.77
N LEU A 22 9.81 15.39 9.45
CA LEU A 22 8.53 15.95 9.85
C LEU A 22 8.17 15.54 11.29
N PRO A 23 7.55 16.42 12.07
CA PRO A 23 7.07 16.08 13.40
C PRO A 23 6.16 14.84 13.39
N SER A 24 6.16 14.09 14.49
CA SER A 24 5.27 12.95 14.67
C SER A 24 3.80 13.38 14.52
N GLY A 25 2.98 12.55 13.86
CA GLY A 25 1.55 12.82 13.62
C GLY A 25 1.25 13.82 12.49
N ASN A 26 2.26 14.42 11.84
CA ASN A 26 2.01 15.29 10.71
C ASN A 26 1.54 14.48 9.49
N VAL A 27 0.54 15.02 8.80
CA VAL A 27 -0.04 14.51 7.56
C VAL A 27 0.49 15.37 6.40
N PRO A 28 1.40 14.87 5.56
CA PRO A 28 2.05 15.69 4.52
C PRO A 28 1.07 16.43 3.63
N TYR A 29 0.01 15.78 3.17
CA TYR A 29 -0.97 16.39 2.28
C TYR A 29 -1.71 17.57 2.93
N GLN A 30 -2.01 17.50 4.22
CA GLN A 30 -2.76 18.55 4.93
C GLN A 30 -1.89 19.75 5.30
N GLN A 31 -0.59 19.54 5.55
CA GLN A 31 0.27 20.56 6.15
C GLN A 31 1.35 21.10 5.23
N TYR A 32 1.67 20.41 4.14
CA TYR A 32 2.81 20.78 3.29
C TYR A 32 2.50 20.85 1.79
N VAL A 33 1.42 20.23 1.31
CA VAL A 33 1.05 20.23 -0.11
C VAL A 33 -0.04 21.27 -0.37
N PHE A 34 0.34 22.51 -0.65
CA PHE A 34 -0.56 23.62 -0.99
C PHE A 34 -0.36 24.18 -2.39
N ASN A 35 0.68 23.75 -3.08
CA ASN A 35 1.02 24.14 -4.44
C ASN A 35 1.46 22.91 -5.22
N ASN A 36 1.62 23.06 -6.51
CA ASN A 36 2.22 22.03 -7.35
C ASN A 36 3.63 21.73 -6.85
N ILE A 37 3.88 20.45 -6.55
CA ILE A 37 5.21 19.96 -6.17
C ILE A 37 5.66 18.88 -7.15
N TYR A 38 6.95 18.56 -7.12
CA TYR A 38 7.47 17.41 -7.84
C TYR A 38 6.86 16.11 -7.30
N SER A 39 6.52 15.22 -8.24
CA SER A 39 6.17 13.83 -7.96
C SER A 39 6.37 12.98 -9.20
N TYR A 40 6.45 11.68 -9.04
CA TYR A 40 6.52 10.75 -10.16
C TYR A 40 5.25 10.78 -11.01
N ALA A 41 4.06 10.98 -10.41
CA ALA A 41 2.83 11.15 -11.16
C ALA A 41 2.94 12.35 -12.13
N ARG A 42 3.48 13.49 -11.65
CA ARG A 42 3.71 14.66 -12.49
C ARG A 42 4.72 14.38 -13.61
N GLU A 43 5.75 13.59 -13.33
CA GLU A 43 6.73 13.21 -14.32
C GLU A 43 6.11 12.35 -15.43
N PHE A 44 5.30 11.33 -15.07
CA PHE A 44 4.55 10.55 -16.05
C PHE A 44 3.59 11.41 -16.86
N LYS A 45 2.86 12.32 -16.20
CA LYS A 45 1.96 13.26 -16.88
C LYS A 45 2.69 14.14 -17.90
N ASN A 46 3.86 14.67 -17.52
CA ASN A 46 4.68 15.51 -18.43
C ASN A 46 5.18 14.71 -19.64
N GLN A 47 5.30 13.41 -19.50
CA GLN A 47 5.64 12.51 -20.59
C GLN A 47 4.41 12.07 -21.42
N GLY A 48 3.20 12.51 -21.08
CA GLY A 48 1.95 12.24 -21.81
C GLY A 48 1.20 10.99 -21.38
N TYR A 49 1.48 10.46 -20.19
CA TYR A 49 0.68 9.41 -19.58
C TYR A 49 -0.54 10.01 -18.86
N ASP A 50 -1.65 9.30 -18.88
CA ASP A 50 -2.75 9.57 -17.96
C ASP A 50 -2.33 9.17 -16.54
N THR A 51 -2.81 9.88 -15.53
CA THR A 51 -2.38 9.67 -14.15
C THR A 51 -3.58 9.58 -13.21
N ILE A 52 -3.77 8.41 -12.59
CA ILE A 52 -4.97 8.08 -11.83
C ILE A 52 -4.60 7.63 -10.42
N GLY A 53 -5.17 8.29 -9.42
CA GLY A 53 -5.18 7.82 -8.03
C GLY A 53 -6.47 7.06 -7.75
N ILE A 54 -6.39 5.93 -7.05
CA ILE A 54 -7.55 5.11 -6.69
C ILE A 54 -7.47 4.79 -5.19
N HIS A 55 -8.55 5.07 -4.44
CA HIS A 55 -8.66 4.70 -3.05
C HIS A 55 -10.00 4.01 -2.78
N THR A 56 -9.97 2.78 -2.29
CA THR A 56 -11.20 2.03 -1.99
C THR A 56 -11.90 2.52 -0.71
N TYR A 57 -11.84 3.81 -0.48
CA TYR A 57 -12.52 4.56 0.59
C TYR A 57 -12.78 6.01 0.12
N GLN A 58 -13.19 6.90 1.03
CA GLN A 58 -13.44 8.31 0.72
C GLN A 58 -12.18 9.00 0.20
N LYS A 59 -12.24 9.60 -0.97
CA LYS A 59 -11.10 10.31 -1.57
C LYS A 59 -10.67 11.55 -0.77
N GLU A 60 -11.56 12.09 0.04
CA GLU A 60 -11.29 13.21 0.95
C GLU A 60 -10.42 12.80 2.14
N PHE A 61 -10.30 11.49 2.41
CA PHE A 61 -9.47 11.00 3.52
C PHE A 61 -8.01 11.43 3.32
N TYR A 62 -7.43 12.10 4.31
CA TYR A 62 -6.16 12.83 4.25
C TYR A 62 -6.11 13.98 3.23
N GLU A 63 -7.28 14.46 2.75
CA GLU A 63 -7.39 15.50 1.70
C GLU A 63 -6.72 15.09 0.37
N ARG A 64 -6.82 13.81 -0.01
CA ARG A 64 -6.26 13.32 -1.28
C ARG A 64 -6.92 13.96 -2.49
N ASP A 65 -8.23 14.21 -2.42
CA ASP A 65 -8.99 14.94 -3.45
C ASP A 65 -8.37 16.30 -3.81
N ARG A 66 -7.79 16.99 -2.81
CA ARG A 66 -7.08 18.26 -2.99
C ARG A 66 -5.60 18.07 -3.32
N ALA A 67 -4.93 17.11 -2.69
CA ALA A 67 -3.49 16.95 -2.78
C ALA A 67 -3.04 16.27 -4.09
N TYR A 68 -3.77 15.28 -4.58
CA TYR A 68 -3.39 14.51 -5.77
C TYR A 68 -3.30 15.36 -7.05
N PRO A 69 -4.23 16.27 -7.36
CA PRO A 69 -4.04 17.20 -8.47
C PRO A 69 -2.76 18.04 -8.34
N LEU A 70 -2.38 18.44 -7.13
CA LEU A 70 -1.14 19.19 -6.87
C LEU A 70 0.12 18.32 -7.01
N LEU A 71 -0.01 17.00 -6.85
CA LEU A 71 1.01 16.02 -7.18
C LEU A 71 1.04 15.68 -8.68
N GLY A 72 0.08 16.10 -9.47
CA GLY A 72 0.05 15.88 -10.92
C GLY A 72 -0.89 14.78 -11.40
N PHE A 73 -1.71 14.20 -10.54
CA PHE A 73 -2.74 13.28 -10.97
C PHE A 73 -3.83 14.02 -11.76
N ASP A 74 -4.33 13.39 -12.82
CA ASP A 74 -5.48 13.86 -13.59
C ASP A 74 -6.78 13.56 -12.85
N GLU A 75 -6.85 12.40 -12.23
CA GLU A 75 -8.03 11.92 -11.51
C GLU A 75 -7.65 11.34 -10.14
N MET A 76 -8.58 11.49 -9.18
CA MET A 76 -8.55 10.80 -7.89
C MET A 76 -9.92 10.16 -7.66
N LEU A 77 -9.97 8.84 -7.77
CA LEU A 77 -11.17 8.03 -7.61
C LEU A 77 -11.29 7.57 -6.15
N GLY A 78 -12.43 7.82 -5.53
CA GLY A 78 -12.82 7.25 -4.24
C GLY A 78 -13.78 6.07 -4.43
N GLU A 79 -14.24 5.49 -3.32
CA GLU A 79 -15.15 4.34 -3.32
C GLU A 79 -16.43 4.52 -4.14
N TYR A 80 -16.92 5.76 -4.31
CA TYR A 80 -18.13 6.06 -5.08
C TYR A 80 -17.85 6.40 -6.55
N ASP A 81 -16.59 6.49 -6.95
CA ASP A 81 -16.18 6.86 -8.31
C ASP A 81 -15.71 5.64 -9.13
N LEU A 82 -15.62 4.45 -8.52
CA LEU A 82 -15.13 3.25 -9.18
C LEU A 82 -16.05 2.82 -10.33
N HIS A 83 -15.44 2.40 -11.44
CA HIS A 83 -16.15 1.95 -12.65
C HIS A 83 -16.35 0.43 -12.68
N ALA A 84 -15.40 -0.31 -12.08
CA ALA A 84 -15.49 -1.75 -11.98
C ALA A 84 -16.49 -2.20 -10.91
N GLU A 85 -16.83 -3.48 -10.91
CA GLU A 85 -17.69 -4.07 -9.90
C GLU A 85 -17.05 -3.95 -8.50
N GLN A 86 -17.88 -3.57 -7.53
CA GLN A 86 -17.45 -3.46 -6.15
C GLN A 86 -17.76 -4.74 -5.38
N HIS A 87 -16.78 -5.25 -4.67
CA HIS A 87 -16.86 -6.48 -3.91
C HIS A 87 -16.82 -6.18 -2.41
N PHE A 88 -17.58 -6.96 -1.66
CA PHE A 88 -17.74 -6.83 -0.22
C PHE A 88 -17.57 -8.18 0.44
N ASN A 89 -17.06 -8.17 1.67
CA ASN A 89 -17.11 -9.28 2.60
C ASN A 89 -17.83 -8.84 3.89
N SER A 90 -17.71 -9.55 4.99
CA SER A 90 -18.33 -9.15 6.26
C SER A 90 -17.68 -7.93 6.92
N GLY A 91 -16.52 -7.50 6.43
CA GLY A 91 -15.80 -6.31 6.92
C GLY A 91 -16.44 -4.99 6.50
N PRO A 92 -15.98 -3.88 7.08
CA PRO A 92 -16.60 -2.56 6.89
C PRO A 92 -16.17 -1.82 5.62
N PHE A 93 -15.22 -2.37 4.85
CA PHE A 93 -14.61 -1.69 3.70
C PHE A 93 -14.80 -2.50 2.42
N LEU A 94 -14.63 -1.85 1.28
CA LEU A 94 -14.47 -2.54 0.00
C LEU A 94 -13.26 -3.48 0.06
N THR A 95 -13.39 -4.64 -0.58
CA THR A 95 -12.31 -5.63 -0.63
C THR A 95 -11.17 -5.17 -1.53
N ASP A 96 -9.98 -5.73 -1.34
CA ASP A 96 -8.83 -5.52 -2.23
C ASP A 96 -9.11 -5.98 -3.65
N GLU A 97 -10.06 -6.93 -3.84
CA GLU A 97 -10.59 -7.33 -5.14
C GLU A 97 -11.18 -6.14 -5.90
N SER A 98 -11.92 -5.26 -5.22
CA SER A 98 -12.49 -4.05 -5.83
C SER A 98 -11.42 -3.12 -6.40
N LEU A 99 -10.29 -2.96 -5.70
CA LEU A 99 -9.17 -2.17 -6.22
C LEU A 99 -8.54 -2.84 -7.44
N VAL A 100 -8.28 -4.14 -7.38
CA VAL A 100 -7.65 -4.86 -8.49
C VAL A 100 -8.55 -4.87 -9.73
N GLU A 101 -9.86 -5.03 -9.56
CA GLU A 101 -10.84 -4.89 -10.65
C GLU A 101 -10.79 -3.48 -11.28
N GLU A 102 -10.75 -2.43 -10.46
CA GLU A 102 -10.66 -1.06 -10.98
C GLU A 102 -9.33 -0.81 -11.69
N ILE A 103 -8.20 -1.29 -11.15
CA ILE A 103 -6.90 -1.20 -11.83
C ILE A 103 -6.96 -1.91 -13.19
N MET A 104 -7.50 -3.13 -13.26
CA MET A 104 -7.64 -3.86 -14.52
C MET A 104 -8.58 -3.13 -15.49
N TYR A 105 -9.68 -2.56 -15.01
CA TYR A 105 -10.58 -1.74 -15.81
C TYR A 105 -9.85 -0.53 -16.42
N GLN A 106 -9.11 0.21 -15.62
CA GLN A 106 -8.36 1.38 -16.10
C GLN A 106 -7.26 0.99 -17.10
N LEU A 107 -6.58 -0.12 -16.87
CA LEU A 107 -5.56 -0.62 -17.81
C LEU A 107 -6.13 -1.00 -19.20
N GLU A 108 -7.43 -1.31 -19.31
CA GLU A 108 -8.10 -1.62 -20.58
C GLU A 108 -8.65 -0.37 -21.29
N GLN A 109 -8.72 0.77 -20.61
CA GLN A 109 -9.19 2.00 -21.25
C GLN A 109 -8.20 2.49 -22.32
N PRO A 110 -8.68 3.27 -23.31
CA PRO A 110 -7.80 3.87 -24.30
C PRO A 110 -6.97 4.98 -23.67
N HIS A 111 -5.66 4.84 -23.68
CA HIS A 111 -4.69 5.86 -23.27
C HIS A 111 -3.79 6.20 -24.46
N GLU A 112 -3.51 7.48 -24.69
CA GLU A 112 -2.69 7.91 -25.82
C GLU A 112 -1.28 7.29 -25.76
N LYS A 113 -0.63 7.34 -24.61
CA LYS A 113 0.70 6.77 -24.38
C LYS A 113 0.69 5.60 -23.39
N GLY A 114 -0.06 5.71 -22.34
CA GLY A 114 -0.18 4.75 -21.24
C GLY A 114 -0.79 5.39 -20.01
N VAL A 115 -0.83 4.67 -18.92
CA VAL A 115 -1.41 5.15 -17.66
C VAL A 115 -0.46 4.85 -16.49
N PHE A 116 -0.32 5.83 -15.60
CA PHE A 116 0.28 5.66 -14.27
C PHE A 116 -0.84 5.57 -13.23
N ILE A 117 -0.90 4.49 -12.49
CA ILE A 117 -1.93 4.25 -11.47
C ILE A 117 -1.29 4.14 -10.09
N GLN A 118 -1.79 4.91 -9.12
CA GLN A 118 -1.52 4.73 -7.70
C GLN A 118 -2.77 4.18 -7.02
N GLY A 119 -2.75 2.89 -6.65
CA GLY A 119 -3.84 2.24 -5.92
C GLY A 119 -3.56 2.17 -4.42
N ILE A 120 -4.61 2.39 -3.61
CA ILE A 120 -4.55 2.32 -2.14
C ILE A 120 -5.73 1.47 -1.68
N THR A 121 -5.42 0.35 -1.00
CA THR A 121 -6.44 -0.54 -0.43
C THR A 121 -6.91 -0.06 0.94
N MET A 122 -8.07 -0.55 1.35
CA MET A 122 -8.63 -0.24 2.67
C MET A 122 -9.10 -1.49 3.42
N GLU A 123 -9.22 -2.63 2.74
CA GLU A 123 -9.75 -3.86 3.33
C GLU A 123 -9.02 -4.24 4.62
N ASN A 124 -7.70 -4.21 4.62
CA ASN A 124 -6.91 -4.60 5.79
C ASN A 124 -6.57 -3.43 6.73
N HIS A 125 -7.29 -2.30 6.67
CA HIS A 125 -7.17 -1.22 7.64
C HIS A 125 -7.79 -1.61 9.00
N GLY A 126 -7.20 -1.21 10.12
CA GLY A 126 -7.76 -1.41 11.47
C GLY A 126 -9.17 -0.78 11.61
N LEU A 127 -10.00 -1.12 12.58
CA LEU A 127 -9.79 -1.98 13.73
C LEU A 127 -10.00 -3.46 13.36
N TYR A 128 -9.25 -4.36 14.01
CA TYR A 128 -9.28 -5.79 13.67
C TYR A 128 -10.19 -6.63 14.59
N LEU A 129 -10.59 -6.13 15.77
CA LEU A 129 -11.43 -6.90 16.68
C LEU A 129 -12.82 -7.14 16.06
N ASN A 130 -13.17 -8.41 15.87
CA ASN A 130 -14.43 -8.84 15.26
C ASN A 130 -14.71 -8.18 13.88
N LYS A 131 -13.65 -8.01 13.09
CA LYS A 131 -13.75 -7.32 11.81
C LYS A 131 -14.45 -8.13 10.74
N PHE A 132 -14.11 -9.42 10.64
CA PHE A 132 -14.70 -10.35 9.68
C PHE A 132 -15.46 -11.46 10.42
N ASP A 133 -16.42 -12.07 9.73
CA ASP A 133 -17.08 -13.28 10.21
C ASP A 133 -16.02 -14.41 10.33
N PRO A 134 -15.95 -15.12 11.47
CA PRO A 134 -15.00 -16.22 11.63
C PRO A 134 -15.08 -17.32 10.56
N SER A 135 -16.23 -17.49 9.90
CA SER A 135 -16.37 -18.42 8.77
C SER A 135 -15.60 -18.03 7.53
N GLU A 136 -15.17 -16.78 7.43
CA GLU A 136 -14.35 -16.24 6.34
C GLU A 136 -12.84 -16.35 6.60
N TRP A 137 -12.44 -16.77 7.83
CA TRP A 137 -11.03 -16.95 8.13
C TRP A 137 -10.46 -18.11 7.32
N ASN A 138 -9.39 -17.85 6.60
CA ASN A 138 -8.70 -18.78 5.72
C ASN A 138 -7.34 -19.25 6.25
N ILE A 139 -6.93 -18.72 7.41
CA ILE A 139 -5.75 -19.13 8.17
C ILE A 139 -6.21 -19.52 9.57
N ASP A 140 -5.91 -20.75 9.96
CA ASP A 140 -6.22 -21.27 11.29
C ASP A 140 -4.93 -21.48 12.08
N PHE A 141 -4.91 -21.03 13.32
CA PHE A 141 -3.82 -21.23 14.27
C PHE A 141 -4.34 -21.19 15.69
N THR A 142 -3.59 -21.80 16.59
CA THR A 142 -3.81 -21.72 18.03
C THR A 142 -2.50 -21.38 18.74
N SER A 143 -2.56 -20.60 19.81
CA SER A 143 -1.38 -20.24 20.59
C SER A 143 -1.76 -20.03 22.06
N ASP A 144 -1.06 -20.70 22.98
CA ASP A 144 -1.21 -20.46 24.42
C ASP A 144 -0.65 -19.10 24.86
N ALA A 145 0.09 -18.42 24.00
CA ALA A 145 0.66 -17.10 24.27
C ALA A 145 -0.35 -15.96 24.06
N LEU A 146 -1.46 -16.21 23.34
CA LEU A 146 -2.46 -15.20 23.00
C LEU A 146 -3.72 -15.36 23.85
N SER A 147 -4.26 -14.26 24.32
CA SER A 147 -5.64 -14.21 24.83
C SER A 147 -6.64 -14.43 23.67
N GLU A 148 -7.90 -14.71 24.02
CA GLU A 148 -8.98 -14.85 23.03
C GLU A 148 -9.14 -13.58 22.16
N GLU A 149 -9.04 -12.41 22.76
CA GLU A 149 -9.09 -11.12 22.05
C GLU A 149 -7.90 -10.95 21.10
N GLU A 150 -6.68 -11.22 21.54
CA GLU A 150 -5.47 -11.13 20.71
C GLU A 150 -5.49 -12.15 19.56
N SER A 151 -6.00 -13.34 19.82
CA SER A 151 -6.21 -14.37 18.79
C SER A 151 -7.22 -13.89 17.74
N ASN A 152 -8.33 -13.29 18.15
CA ASN A 152 -9.31 -12.70 17.24
C ASN A 152 -8.70 -11.57 16.39
N LEU A 153 -7.98 -10.64 17.01
CA LEU A 153 -7.27 -9.57 16.29
C LEU A 153 -6.33 -10.12 15.21
N LEU A 154 -5.54 -11.14 15.58
CA LEU A 154 -4.55 -11.71 14.67
C LEU A 154 -5.20 -12.50 13.53
N HIS A 155 -6.28 -13.27 13.78
CA HIS A 155 -7.03 -13.96 12.73
C HIS A 155 -7.60 -12.97 11.70
N ASN A 156 -8.20 -11.89 12.18
CA ASN A 156 -8.76 -10.86 11.29
C ASN A 156 -7.67 -10.14 10.46
N TYR A 157 -6.50 -9.88 11.05
CA TYR A 157 -5.36 -9.33 10.31
C TYR A 157 -4.84 -10.32 9.26
N CYS A 158 -4.64 -11.59 9.64
CA CYS A 158 -4.19 -12.63 8.72
C CYS A 158 -5.16 -12.84 7.55
N LYS A 159 -6.48 -12.78 7.81
CA LYS A 159 -7.50 -12.83 6.77
C LYS A 159 -7.27 -11.75 5.72
N GLY A 160 -7.17 -10.48 6.14
CA GLY A 160 -6.96 -9.37 5.21
C GLY A 160 -5.60 -9.45 4.47
N VAL A 161 -4.52 -9.91 5.12
CA VAL A 161 -3.23 -10.15 4.44
C VAL A 161 -3.35 -11.25 3.39
N SER A 162 -4.05 -12.34 3.70
CA SER A 162 -4.27 -13.45 2.76
C SER A 162 -5.11 -13.02 1.56
N ASP A 163 -6.12 -12.18 1.77
CA ASP A 163 -6.92 -11.65 0.67
C ASP A 163 -6.07 -10.74 -0.22
N SER A 164 -5.26 -9.86 0.38
CA SER A 164 -4.34 -9.01 -0.36
C SER A 164 -3.33 -9.82 -1.20
N ASP A 165 -2.78 -10.90 -0.65
CA ASP A 165 -1.88 -11.81 -1.36
C ASP A 165 -2.59 -12.51 -2.55
N ALA A 166 -3.82 -12.95 -2.35
CA ALA A 166 -4.63 -13.54 -3.43
C ALA A 166 -4.88 -12.53 -4.56
N GLN A 167 -5.15 -11.26 -4.24
CA GLN A 167 -5.37 -10.22 -5.24
C GLN A 167 -4.05 -9.80 -5.93
N LEU A 168 -2.93 -9.81 -5.24
CA LEU A 168 -1.60 -9.66 -5.87
C LEU A 168 -1.35 -10.77 -6.90
N GLY A 169 -1.66 -12.03 -6.54
CA GLY A 169 -1.56 -13.17 -7.46
C GLY A 169 -2.46 -12.99 -8.70
N ARG A 170 -3.69 -12.52 -8.51
CA ARG A 170 -4.63 -12.24 -9.60
C ARG A 170 -4.13 -11.12 -10.52
N LEU A 171 -3.64 -10.03 -9.96
CA LEU A 171 -3.05 -8.93 -10.74
C LEU A 171 -1.80 -9.40 -11.51
N TYR A 172 -0.94 -10.19 -10.88
CA TYR A 172 0.22 -10.80 -11.53
C TYR A 172 -0.20 -11.62 -12.75
N GLU A 173 -1.14 -12.56 -12.58
CA GLU A 173 -1.61 -13.39 -13.70
C GLU A 173 -2.22 -12.57 -14.84
N TYR A 174 -2.96 -11.51 -14.51
CA TYR A 174 -3.53 -10.61 -15.49
C TYR A 174 -2.44 -9.86 -16.25
N VAL A 175 -1.48 -9.26 -15.55
CA VAL A 175 -0.38 -8.51 -16.16
C VAL A 175 0.46 -9.40 -17.07
N MET A 176 0.78 -10.65 -16.64
CA MET A 176 1.57 -11.58 -17.46
C MET A 176 0.88 -12.00 -18.76
N LYS A 177 -0.43 -11.85 -18.87
CA LYS A 177 -1.21 -12.14 -20.10
C LYS A 177 -1.39 -10.92 -21.01
N ARG A 178 -1.03 -9.71 -20.53
CA ARG A 178 -1.20 -8.48 -21.33
C ARG A 178 -0.17 -8.40 -22.45
N GLU A 179 -0.59 -7.83 -23.58
CA GLU A 179 0.33 -7.50 -24.70
C GLU A 179 1.03 -6.15 -24.48
N LYS A 180 0.39 -5.21 -23.75
CA LYS A 180 0.96 -3.90 -23.47
C LYS A 180 1.99 -4.00 -22.35
N PRO A 181 3.19 -3.41 -22.51
CA PRO A 181 4.19 -3.37 -21.44
C PRO A 181 3.60 -2.79 -20.15
N THR A 182 3.75 -3.55 -19.08
CA THR A 182 3.18 -3.19 -17.76
C THR A 182 4.19 -3.55 -16.68
N VAL A 183 4.44 -2.65 -15.76
CA VAL A 183 5.22 -2.86 -14.55
C VAL A 183 4.34 -2.59 -13.33
N VAL A 184 4.52 -3.38 -12.29
CA VAL A 184 3.82 -3.25 -11.01
C VAL A 184 4.85 -3.15 -9.90
N LEU A 185 4.67 -2.16 -9.03
CA LEU A 185 5.27 -2.09 -7.70
C LEU A 185 4.15 -2.28 -6.67
N TRP A 186 4.18 -3.38 -5.94
CA TRP A 186 3.27 -3.67 -4.84
C TRP A 186 4.03 -3.59 -3.52
N TYR A 187 3.50 -2.91 -2.52
CA TYR A 187 4.19 -2.69 -1.25
C TYR A 187 3.21 -2.58 -0.07
N GLY A 188 3.66 -3.00 1.11
CA GLY A 188 2.98 -2.68 2.35
C GLY A 188 3.39 -1.29 2.83
N ASP A 189 2.42 -0.48 3.27
CA ASP A 189 2.66 0.87 3.76
C ASP A 189 3.22 0.87 5.19
N HIS A 190 2.64 0.09 6.10
CA HIS A 190 3.11 -0.09 7.48
C HIS A 190 2.47 -1.32 8.14
N LEU A 191 3.07 -1.83 9.21
CA LEU A 191 2.43 -2.81 10.08
C LEU A 191 1.36 -2.14 10.96
N PRO A 192 0.27 -2.84 11.30
CA PRO A 192 -0.75 -2.36 12.23
C PRO A 192 -0.26 -2.42 13.69
N THR A 193 -0.99 -1.78 14.61
CA THR A 193 -0.68 -1.88 16.05
C THR A 193 -1.08 -3.22 16.65
N LEU A 194 -2.05 -3.93 16.11
CA LEU A 194 -2.62 -5.19 16.58
C LEU A 194 -2.86 -5.20 18.11
N GLY A 195 -3.97 -4.62 18.51
CA GLY A 195 -4.34 -4.43 19.89
C GLY A 195 -3.80 -3.12 20.48
N ASN A 196 -4.05 -2.95 21.78
CA ASN A 196 -3.54 -1.80 22.49
C ASN A 196 -2.01 -1.89 22.63
N ASP A 197 -1.32 -0.81 22.27
CA ASP A 197 0.12 -0.69 22.47
C ASP A 197 0.94 -1.89 21.96
N PHE A 198 0.60 -2.40 20.76
CA PHE A 198 1.31 -3.52 20.14
C PHE A 198 1.23 -4.86 20.94
N GLY A 199 0.13 -5.07 21.67
CA GLY A 199 -0.05 -6.18 22.59
C GLY A 199 0.20 -7.55 21.95
N VAL A 200 -0.37 -7.82 20.76
CA VAL A 200 -0.19 -9.10 20.05
C VAL A 200 1.28 -9.38 19.77
N TYR A 201 2.04 -8.38 19.34
CA TYR A 201 3.48 -8.56 19.07
C TYR A 201 4.29 -8.85 20.36
N ALA A 202 3.89 -8.24 21.49
CA ALA A 202 4.52 -8.51 22.77
C ALA A 202 4.18 -9.91 23.27
N SER A 203 2.92 -10.33 23.19
CA SER A 203 2.45 -11.66 23.61
C SER A 203 3.09 -12.79 22.79
N THR A 204 3.35 -12.55 21.49
CA THR A 204 4.04 -13.51 20.62
C THR A 204 5.57 -13.47 20.73
N GLY A 205 6.12 -12.58 21.55
CA GLY A 205 7.57 -12.42 21.70
C GLY A 205 8.27 -11.75 20.50
N THR A 206 7.51 -11.13 19.60
CA THR A 206 8.06 -10.38 18.47
C THR A 206 8.77 -9.12 18.93
N ILE A 207 8.27 -8.50 20.00
CA ILE A 207 8.87 -7.35 20.69
C ILE A 207 8.93 -7.60 22.20
N THR A 208 9.87 -6.97 22.89
CA THR A 208 10.06 -7.14 24.34
C THR A 208 9.31 -6.11 25.18
N SER A 209 8.76 -5.07 24.55
CA SER A 209 8.02 -4.00 25.24
C SER A 209 6.89 -3.47 24.38
N THR A 210 5.74 -3.21 24.97
CA THR A 210 4.60 -2.53 24.33
C THR A 210 4.85 -1.03 24.10
N THR A 211 5.93 -0.49 24.63
CA THR A 211 6.34 0.91 24.46
C THR A 211 7.45 1.01 23.40
N ALA A 212 7.15 1.55 22.25
CA ALA A 212 8.09 1.63 21.11
C ALA A 212 9.42 2.34 21.41
N ALA A 213 9.42 3.28 22.37
CA ALA A 213 10.65 3.94 22.81
C ALA A 213 11.66 2.98 23.47
N ASN A 214 11.20 1.83 23.97
CA ASN A 214 12.05 0.82 24.62
C ASN A 214 12.51 -0.27 23.63
N TRP A 215 12.07 -0.25 22.37
CA TRP A 215 12.46 -1.25 21.39
C TRP A 215 13.95 -1.17 21.06
N THR A 216 14.55 -2.33 20.94
CA THR A 216 15.89 -2.49 20.38
C THR A 216 15.91 -2.06 18.92
N GLU A 217 17.09 -1.82 18.35
CA GLU A 217 17.20 -1.50 16.92
C GLU A 217 16.71 -2.65 16.02
N ALA A 218 16.87 -3.90 16.45
CA ALA A 218 16.36 -5.06 15.73
C ALA A 218 14.82 -5.11 15.73
N GLU A 219 14.18 -4.82 16.87
CA GLU A 219 12.72 -4.72 16.95
C GLU A 219 12.17 -3.55 16.13
N LYS A 220 12.81 -2.38 16.20
CA LYS A 220 12.45 -1.24 15.36
C LYS A 220 12.55 -1.60 13.87
N TYR A 221 13.66 -2.24 13.50
CA TYR A 221 13.84 -2.70 12.12
C TYR A 221 12.70 -3.62 11.68
N GLN A 222 12.35 -4.61 12.50
CA GLN A 222 11.26 -5.54 12.22
C GLN A 222 9.90 -4.84 12.15
N MET A 223 9.59 -4.00 13.13
CA MET A 223 8.28 -3.34 13.25
C MET A 223 8.06 -2.23 12.20
N PHE A 224 9.13 -1.67 11.64
CA PHE A 224 9.05 -0.64 10.60
C PHE A 224 9.37 -1.15 9.20
N SER A 225 9.49 -2.45 9.02
CA SER A 225 9.73 -3.08 7.71
C SER A 225 8.48 -3.74 7.18
N THR A 226 8.20 -3.54 5.91
CA THR A 226 7.11 -4.17 5.16
C THR A 226 7.66 -4.74 3.86
N PRO A 227 7.06 -5.81 3.31
CA PRO A 227 7.49 -6.35 2.04
C PRO A 227 7.13 -5.44 0.88
N TYR A 228 7.88 -5.54 -0.19
CA TYR A 228 7.52 -5.03 -1.50
C TYR A 228 7.95 -6.01 -2.59
N VAL A 229 7.29 -5.93 -3.73
CA VAL A 229 7.62 -6.73 -4.92
C VAL A 229 7.50 -5.86 -6.17
N VAL A 230 8.40 -6.08 -7.13
CA VAL A 230 8.35 -5.46 -8.46
C VAL A 230 8.33 -6.57 -9.49
N PHE A 231 7.45 -6.45 -10.49
CA PHE A 231 7.41 -7.35 -11.63
C PHE A 231 6.93 -6.64 -12.90
N SER A 232 7.27 -7.20 -14.05
CA SER A 232 6.85 -6.72 -15.36
C SER A 232 6.52 -7.89 -16.28
N ASN A 233 5.69 -7.66 -17.30
CA ASN A 233 5.37 -8.65 -18.34
C ASN A 233 6.31 -8.58 -19.56
N TYR A 234 7.40 -7.86 -19.46
CA TYR A 234 8.42 -7.73 -20.50
C TYR A 234 9.82 -7.82 -19.90
N ASP A 235 10.79 -8.14 -20.72
CA ASP A 235 12.19 -8.13 -20.33
C ASP A 235 12.68 -6.68 -20.23
N THR A 236 13.00 -6.25 -19.02
CA THR A 236 13.53 -4.90 -18.75
C THR A 236 15.03 -4.79 -19.03
N GLY A 237 15.72 -5.91 -19.25
CA GLY A 237 17.19 -5.97 -19.34
C GLY A 237 17.90 -5.82 -17.98
N HIS A 238 17.16 -5.65 -16.91
CA HIS A 238 17.67 -5.52 -15.55
C HIS A 238 17.15 -6.66 -14.67
N GLU A 239 18.07 -7.42 -14.06
CA GLU A 239 17.69 -8.37 -13.01
C GLU A 239 17.57 -7.63 -11.68
N TYR A 240 16.33 -7.50 -11.17
CA TYR A 240 16.12 -7.09 -9.80
C TYR A 240 16.12 -8.33 -8.89
N ARG A 241 17.10 -8.42 -8.01
CA ARG A 241 17.13 -9.45 -6.96
C ARG A 241 17.00 -8.77 -5.62
N ALA A 242 15.87 -9.03 -4.96
CA ALA A 242 15.74 -8.70 -3.56
C ALA A 242 16.66 -9.64 -2.76
N ASP A 243 17.77 -9.12 -2.28
CA ASP A 243 18.70 -9.83 -1.40
C ASP A 243 18.34 -9.67 0.09
N GLY A 244 17.18 -9.11 0.38
CA GLY A 244 16.73 -8.76 1.72
C GLY A 244 17.29 -7.43 2.25
N THR A 245 17.99 -6.67 1.42
CA THR A 245 18.46 -5.33 1.78
C THR A 245 17.27 -4.39 1.95
N PRO A 246 17.13 -3.70 3.09
CA PRO A 246 16.03 -2.77 3.31
C PRO A 246 16.19 -1.53 2.45
N VAL A 247 15.07 -1.06 1.95
CA VAL A 247 14.98 0.15 1.13
C VAL A 247 14.03 1.13 1.79
N SER A 248 14.42 2.40 1.85
CA SER A 248 13.52 3.44 2.32
C SER A 248 12.38 3.71 1.32
N PRO A 249 11.14 3.97 1.76
CA PRO A 249 10.01 4.18 0.87
C PRO A 249 10.25 5.22 -0.22
N TYR A 250 10.93 6.32 0.09
CA TYR A 250 11.23 7.38 -0.87
C TYR A 250 12.16 6.94 -2.03
N LEU A 251 12.78 5.76 -1.95
CA LEU A 251 13.60 5.19 -3.01
C LEU A 251 12.85 4.15 -3.87
N LEU A 252 11.66 3.68 -3.45
CA LEU A 252 10.99 2.57 -4.14
C LEU A 252 10.63 2.90 -5.59
N THR A 253 10.12 4.09 -5.86
CA THR A 253 9.80 4.48 -7.24
C THR A 253 11.05 4.69 -8.07
N ALA A 254 12.15 5.21 -7.49
CA ALA A 254 13.43 5.31 -8.18
C ALA A 254 13.98 3.92 -8.54
N LEU A 255 13.87 2.93 -7.65
CA LEU A 255 14.22 1.54 -7.94
C LEU A 255 13.36 0.94 -9.06
N MET A 256 12.07 1.25 -9.10
CA MET A 256 11.21 0.84 -10.21
C MET A 256 11.67 1.47 -11.52
N TYR A 257 12.06 2.75 -11.53
CA TYR A 257 12.63 3.42 -12.71
C TYR A 257 13.92 2.76 -13.18
N ASP A 258 14.83 2.42 -12.26
CA ASP A 258 16.05 1.68 -12.57
C ASP A 258 15.72 0.29 -13.14
N TYR A 259 14.78 -0.42 -12.52
CA TYR A 259 14.32 -1.73 -12.98
C TYR A 259 13.78 -1.72 -14.41
N ILE A 260 13.04 -0.68 -14.81
CA ILE A 260 12.48 -0.57 -16.17
C ILE A 260 13.45 0.09 -17.18
N GLY A 261 14.65 0.48 -16.73
CA GLY A 261 15.62 1.16 -17.59
C GLY A 261 15.17 2.55 -18.05
N ALA A 262 14.32 3.23 -17.26
CA ALA A 262 13.91 4.60 -17.57
C ALA A 262 15.12 5.54 -17.41
N PRO A 263 15.25 6.58 -18.26
CA PRO A 263 16.33 7.56 -18.10
C PRO A 263 16.19 8.31 -16.76
N GLU A 264 17.34 8.54 -16.10
CA GLU A 264 17.45 9.32 -14.86
C GLU A 264 16.97 10.77 -15.03
#